data_ece27b2e2b3a7bd0b7dda1d23e4ff5e6
#
_entry.id   ece27b2e2b3a7bd0b7dda1d23e4ff5e6
#
_cell.length_a   1.000
_cell.length_b   1.000
_cell.length_c   1.000
_cell.angle_alpha   90.00
_cell.angle_beta   90.00
_cell.angle_gamma   90.00
#
_symmetry.space_group_name_H-M   'P 1'
#
loop_
_entity.id
_entity.type
_entity.pdbx_description
1 polymer ?
#
loop_
_entity_poly.entity_id
_entity_poly.type
_entity_poly.pdbx_seq_one_letter_code
_entity_poly.pdbx_strand_id
1 'polypeptide(L)'
;VAEGGIALNADGGLDAVRLGRARVGDWFEGQVELKGQGRDRPLAISVSSGRLDLRGATFGQGEGGAGGGPLTVALDRLQVTEGIALRGFRGSFGTRGGLTGDFSGRVNGETPVQGAAVPMAGRTAVRIQGDDAGAAFRAAGLFTRGVGGRFDLTLRPRGPGREYDGTLSIRQFRVTGVPALA
;
A
#
# COMPACT_ATOMS: atom_id res chain seq x y z
N VAL A 1 -17.52 -10.38 7.48
CA VAL A 1 -17.95 -10.28 8.89
C VAL A 1 -17.30 -9.03 9.47
N ALA A 2 -18.05 -8.22 10.19
CA ALA A 2 -17.54 -7.06 10.91
C ALA A 2 -18.20 -7.01 12.30
N GLU A 3 -17.39 -6.71 13.31
CA GLU A 3 -17.84 -6.52 14.70
C GLU A 3 -17.38 -5.15 15.16
N GLY A 4 -18.31 -4.33 15.69
CA GLY A 4 -17.95 -2.98 16.10
C GLY A 4 -19.10 -2.18 16.66
N GLY A 5 -18.86 -0.89 16.89
CA GLY A 5 -19.79 0.09 17.43
C GLY A 5 -20.01 1.26 16.49
N ILE A 6 -21.18 1.86 16.57
CA ILE A 6 -21.57 3.06 15.83
C ILE A 6 -21.82 4.18 16.85
N ALA A 7 -21.23 5.34 16.62
CA ALA A 7 -21.49 6.56 17.35
C ALA A 7 -22.19 7.57 16.44
N LEU A 8 -23.24 8.21 16.96
CA LEU A 8 -23.96 9.30 16.29
C LEU A 8 -23.67 10.61 17.02
N ASN A 9 -23.61 11.70 16.27
CA ASN A 9 -23.50 13.04 16.84
C ASN A 9 -24.87 13.54 17.38
N ALA A 10 -24.88 14.68 18.05
CA ALA A 10 -26.09 15.26 18.63
C ALA A 10 -27.18 15.58 17.60
N ASP A 11 -26.83 15.78 16.35
CA ASP A 11 -27.73 16.06 15.23
C ASP A 11 -28.22 14.80 14.51
N GLY A 12 -27.92 13.60 15.04
CA GLY A 12 -28.29 12.31 14.46
C GLY A 12 -27.44 11.89 13.24
N GLY A 13 -26.41 12.66 12.90
CA GLY A 13 -25.45 12.28 11.85
C GLY A 13 -24.43 11.26 12.36
N LEU A 14 -23.76 10.60 11.42
CA LEU A 14 -22.68 9.64 11.74
C LEU A 14 -21.47 10.39 12.30
N ASP A 15 -21.09 10.08 13.54
CA ASP A 15 -19.84 10.55 14.14
C ASP A 15 -18.71 9.56 13.84
N ALA A 16 -18.86 8.31 14.22
CA ALA A 16 -17.86 7.28 13.96
C ALA A 16 -18.46 5.87 13.88
N VAL A 17 -17.88 5.04 13.03
CA VAL A 17 -18.05 3.58 13.06
C VAL A 17 -16.69 2.96 13.37
N ARG A 18 -16.61 2.21 14.45
CA ARG A 18 -15.40 1.50 14.86
C ARG A 18 -15.61 0.02 14.73
N LEU A 19 -14.85 -0.60 13.83
CA LEU A 19 -14.85 -2.04 13.61
C LEU A 19 -13.57 -2.60 14.23
N GLY A 20 -13.68 -3.20 15.42
CA GLY A 20 -12.56 -3.84 16.11
C GLY A 20 -12.04 -5.04 15.35
N ARG A 21 -12.88 -5.66 14.53
CA ARG A 21 -12.51 -6.70 13.57
C ARG A 21 -13.37 -6.56 12.32
N ALA A 22 -12.71 -6.24 11.20
CA ALA A 22 -13.32 -6.23 9.89
C ALA A 22 -12.62 -7.27 9.00
N ARG A 23 -13.39 -8.12 8.34
CA ARG A 23 -12.88 -9.12 7.39
C ARG A 23 -13.64 -9.03 6.09
N VAL A 24 -12.89 -8.89 4.98
CA VAL A 24 -13.44 -8.83 3.63
C VAL A 24 -12.79 -9.94 2.80
N GLY A 25 -13.56 -10.95 2.46
CA GLY A 25 -13.04 -12.14 1.80
C GLY A 25 -11.85 -12.74 2.57
N ASP A 26 -10.88 -13.23 1.82
CA ASP A 26 -9.63 -13.76 2.36
C ASP A 26 -8.45 -12.77 2.22
N TRP A 27 -8.73 -11.60 1.61
CA TRP A 27 -7.70 -10.64 1.26
C TRP A 27 -7.51 -9.50 2.26
N PHE A 28 -8.50 -9.21 3.11
CA PHE A 28 -8.39 -8.17 4.15
C PHE A 28 -8.88 -8.66 5.51
N GLU A 29 -8.09 -8.40 6.53
CA GLU A 29 -8.48 -8.52 7.94
C GLU A 29 -7.78 -7.41 8.73
N GLY A 30 -8.55 -6.63 9.51
CA GLY A 30 -7.97 -5.52 10.27
C GLY A 30 -8.98 -4.76 11.10
N GLN A 31 -8.48 -3.71 11.74
CA GLN A 31 -9.29 -2.75 12.49
C GLN A 31 -9.56 -1.53 11.61
N VAL A 32 -10.81 -1.12 11.51
CA VAL A 32 -11.23 -0.01 10.65
C VAL A 32 -12.06 0.98 11.45
N GLU A 33 -11.76 2.25 11.31
CA GLU A 33 -12.58 3.35 11.79
C GLU A 33 -13.03 4.22 10.62
N LEU A 34 -14.31 4.49 10.56
CA LEU A 34 -14.92 5.47 9.65
C LEU A 34 -15.34 6.66 10.50
N LYS A 35 -14.87 7.85 10.19
CA LYS A 35 -15.17 9.07 10.95
C LYS A 35 -15.89 10.08 10.07
N GLY A 36 -17.02 10.58 10.56
CA GLY A 36 -17.75 11.68 9.95
C GLY A 36 -16.95 12.97 9.99
N GLN A 37 -16.98 13.73 8.90
CA GLN A 37 -16.32 15.04 8.80
C GLN A 37 -17.32 16.20 8.70
N GLY A 38 -18.61 15.93 8.95
CA GLY A 38 -19.71 16.88 8.77
C GLY A 38 -20.59 16.51 7.57
N ARG A 39 -21.75 17.18 7.44
CA ARG A 39 -22.84 16.79 6.52
C ARG A 39 -22.45 16.65 5.06
N ASP A 40 -21.50 17.47 4.57
CA ASP A 40 -21.15 17.53 3.15
C ASP A 40 -19.71 17.10 2.87
N ARG A 41 -19.06 16.43 3.84
CA ARG A 41 -17.69 15.94 3.70
C ARG A 41 -17.65 14.43 3.67
N PRO A 42 -16.82 13.85 2.79
CA PRO A 42 -16.65 12.41 2.74
C PRO A 42 -16.07 11.88 4.05
N LEU A 43 -16.39 10.64 4.39
CA LEU A 43 -15.86 9.99 5.59
C LEU A 43 -14.34 9.88 5.54
N ALA A 44 -13.69 10.12 6.67
CA ALA A 44 -12.31 9.74 6.85
C ALA A 44 -12.25 8.25 7.23
N ILE A 45 -11.36 7.50 6.57
CA ILE A 45 -11.17 6.08 6.81
C ILE A 45 -9.79 5.87 7.44
N SER A 46 -9.75 5.16 8.55
CA SER A 46 -8.51 4.77 9.21
C SER A 46 -8.46 3.26 9.38
N VAL A 47 -7.39 2.65 8.90
CA VAL A 47 -7.04 1.26 9.15
C VAL A 47 -5.84 1.26 10.11
N SER A 48 -6.02 0.80 11.35
CA SER A 48 -5.01 0.93 12.40
C SER A 48 -4.12 -0.31 12.58
N SER A 49 -4.56 -1.46 12.11
CA SER A 49 -3.79 -2.72 12.13
C SER A 49 -4.38 -3.70 11.13
N GLY A 50 -3.65 -4.76 10.86
CA GLY A 50 -4.17 -5.90 10.10
C GLY A 50 -3.31 -6.31 8.92
N ARG A 51 -3.90 -7.13 8.07
CA ARG A 51 -3.27 -7.66 6.86
C ARG A 51 -4.13 -7.37 5.62
N LEU A 52 -3.45 -7.09 4.53
CA LEU A 52 -4.05 -6.88 3.22
C LEU A 52 -3.28 -7.69 2.17
N ASP A 53 -3.97 -8.50 1.40
CA ASP A 53 -3.40 -9.23 0.26
C ASP A 53 -3.87 -8.61 -1.05
N LEU A 54 -2.97 -7.91 -1.72
CA LEU A 54 -3.28 -7.25 -3.00
C LEU A 54 -3.57 -8.24 -4.13
N ARG A 55 -3.14 -9.50 -4.02
CA ARG A 55 -3.36 -10.52 -5.05
C ARG A 55 -4.83 -10.92 -5.14
N GLY A 56 -5.51 -10.96 -3.98
CA GLY A 56 -6.93 -11.27 -3.88
C GLY A 56 -7.85 -10.05 -3.86
N ALA A 57 -7.29 -8.85 -3.66
CA ALA A 57 -8.06 -7.64 -3.51
C ALA A 57 -8.72 -7.20 -4.83
N THR A 58 -10.02 -7.01 -4.83
CA THR A 58 -10.78 -6.43 -5.95
C THR A 58 -11.05 -4.96 -5.67
N PHE A 59 -10.08 -4.10 -5.98
CA PHE A 59 -10.28 -2.66 -5.87
C PHE A 59 -11.01 -2.13 -7.09
N GLY A 60 -12.09 -1.41 -6.89
CA GLY A 60 -12.70 -0.57 -7.94
C GLY A 60 -13.85 -1.18 -8.74
N GLN A 61 -14.44 -2.30 -8.32
CA GLN A 61 -15.68 -2.83 -8.96
C GLN A 61 -16.96 -2.60 -8.15
N GLY A 62 -16.90 -1.84 -7.06
CA GLY A 62 -18.08 -1.47 -6.28
C GLY A 62 -18.34 0.03 -6.40
N GLU A 63 -19.58 0.42 -6.57
CA GLU A 63 -20.07 1.82 -6.46
C GLU A 63 -19.92 2.42 -5.05
N GLY A 64 -19.15 1.78 -4.19
CA GLY A 64 -18.81 2.17 -2.83
C GLY A 64 -17.41 2.74 -2.71
N GLY A 65 -16.92 3.47 -3.70
CA GLY A 65 -15.75 4.31 -3.51
C GLY A 65 -16.02 5.25 -2.34
N ALA A 66 -15.24 5.12 -1.27
CA ALA A 66 -15.25 6.11 -0.19
C ALA A 66 -15.18 7.48 -0.84
N GLY A 67 -16.25 8.26 -0.77
CA GLY A 67 -16.51 9.46 -1.57
C GLY A 67 -15.46 10.56 -1.49
N GLY A 68 -14.23 10.25 -1.85
CA GLY A 68 -13.12 11.20 -1.96
C GLY A 68 -12.52 11.65 -0.63
N GLY A 69 -12.73 10.92 0.48
CA GLY A 69 -12.22 11.25 1.80
C GLY A 69 -10.76 10.83 2.03
N PRO A 70 -10.14 11.31 3.11
CA PRO A 70 -8.81 10.89 3.51
C PRO A 70 -8.81 9.43 3.99
N LEU A 71 -7.76 8.70 3.61
CA LEU A 71 -7.51 7.32 4.01
C LEU A 71 -6.15 7.21 4.69
N THR A 72 -6.14 6.84 5.96
CA THR A 72 -4.91 6.51 6.69
C THR A 72 -4.83 5.00 6.90
N VAL A 73 -3.70 4.42 6.58
CA VAL A 73 -3.50 2.97 6.64
C VAL A 73 -2.28 2.62 7.47
N ALA A 74 -2.46 1.73 8.41
CA ALA A 74 -1.39 1.08 9.15
C ALA A 74 -1.65 -0.42 9.15
N LEU A 75 -0.81 -1.18 8.45
CA LEU A 75 -0.93 -2.63 8.34
C LEU A 75 0.31 -3.32 8.88
N ASP A 76 0.12 -4.44 9.53
CA ASP A 76 1.23 -5.32 9.93
C ASP A 76 1.86 -5.99 8.72
N ARG A 77 1.02 -6.30 7.72
CA ARG A 77 1.44 -6.94 6.47
C ARG A 77 0.59 -6.50 5.28
N LEU A 78 1.25 -6.02 4.24
CA LEU A 78 0.70 -5.80 2.91
C LEU A 78 1.36 -6.81 1.95
N GLN A 79 0.64 -7.83 1.53
CA GLN A 79 1.14 -8.81 0.56
C GLN A 79 1.01 -8.24 -0.85
N VAL A 80 2.11 -8.14 -1.57
CA VAL A 80 2.16 -7.56 -2.92
C VAL A 80 2.19 -8.65 -3.99
N THR A 81 3.12 -9.61 -3.84
CA THR A 81 3.22 -10.81 -4.67
C THR A 81 3.37 -12.03 -3.77
N GLU A 82 3.53 -13.22 -4.33
CA GLU A 82 3.77 -14.44 -3.55
C GLU A 82 5.02 -14.32 -2.65
N GLY A 83 6.11 -13.80 -3.18
CA GLY A 83 7.39 -13.66 -2.47
C GLY A 83 7.63 -12.30 -1.82
N ILE A 84 6.80 -11.28 -2.06
CA ILE A 84 7.05 -9.91 -1.61
C ILE A 84 5.89 -9.40 -0.76
N ALA A 85 6.20 -9.02 0.46
CA ALA A 85 5.30 -8.31 1.36
C ALA A 85 5.97 -7.05 1.92
N LEU A 86 5.20 -6.02 2.19
CA LEU A 86 5.63 -4.88 3.00
C LEU A 86 5.13 -5.09 4.44
N ARG A 87 6.04 -5.17 5.38
CA ARG A 87 5.72 -5.23 6.81
C ARG A 87 5.78 -3.85 7.43
N GLY A 88 4.94 -3.63 8.43
CA GLY A 88 4.83 -2.33 9.10
C GLY A 88 4.43 -1.22 8.12
N PHE A 89 3.58 -1.54 7.16
CA PHE A 89 3.12 -0.60 6.15
C PHE A 89 2.38 0.57 6.81
N ARG A 90 2.72 1.78 6.41
CA ARG A 90 2.06 3.02 6.82
C ARG A 90 1.83 3.86 5.58
N GLY A 91 0.62 4.41 5.42
CA GLY A 91 0.30 5.28 4.30
C GLY A 91 -0.77 6.30 4.66
N SER A 92 -0.72 7.43 3.99
CA SER A 92 -1.72 8.49 4.09
C SER A 92 -2.11 8.91 2.68
N PHE A 93 -3.38 8.79 2.36
CA PHE A 93 -3.87 8.91 1.00
C PHE A 93 -5.12 9.79 0.93
N GLY A 94 -5.19 10.56 -0.15
CA GLY A 94 -6.45 11.09 -0.67
C GLY A 94 -7.05 10.11 -1.67
N THR A 95 -8.37 10.01 -1.70
CA THR A 95 -9.07 9.07 -2.61
C THR A 95 -9.90 9.79 -3.67
N ARG A 96 -9.85 11.12 -3.71
CA ARG A 96 -10.57 11.92 -4.71
C ARG A 96 -9.88 11.81 -6.09
N GLY A 97 -10.60 11.30 -7.06
CA GLY A 97 -10.08 11.11 -8.42
C GLY A 97 -9.03 10.00 -8.56
N GLY A 98 -8.87 9.15 -7.57
CA GLY A 98 -7.91 8.07 -7.48
C GLY A 98 -7.06 8.14 -6.21
N LEU A 99 -6.18 7.17 -6.02
CA LEU A 99 -5.33 7.12 -4.83
C LEU A 99 -4.11 8.03 -5.00
N THR A 100 -3.98 9.03 -4.13
CA THR A 100 -2.84 9.96 -4.08
C THR A 100 -2.30 10.02 -2.67
N GLY A 101 -1.00 9.84 -2.48
CA GLY A 101 -0.38 9.96 -1.17
C GLY A 101 0.92 9.19 -1.07
N ASP A 102 1.47 9.18 0.14
CA ASP A 102 2.77 8.60 0.45
C ASP A 102 2.62 7.39 1.36
N PHE A 103 3.58 6.49 1.27
CA PHE A 103 3.64 5.32 2.14
C PHE A 103 5.08 4.93 2.47
N SER A 104 5.21 4.12 3.49
CA SER A 104 6.46 3.49 3.88
C SER A 104 6.21 2.06 4.35
N GLY A 105 7.26 1.27 4.42
CA GLY A 105 7.23 -0.11 4.90
C GLY A 105 8.59 -0.76 4.81
N ARG A 106 8.66 -2.06 5.11
CA ARG A 106 9.89 -2.85 5.00
C ARG A 106 9.66 -4.08 4.14
N VAL A 107 10.45 -4.24 3.08
CA VAL A 107 10.40 -5.42 2.21
C VAL A 107 10.69 -6.67 3.04
N ASN A 108 9.71 -7.56 3.13
CA ASN A 108 9.72 -8.79 3.94
C ASN A 108 10.16 -8.59 5.40
N GLY A 109 10.04 -7.37 5.94
CA GLY A 109 10.43 -7.01 7.29
C GLY A 109 11.89 -6.55 7.45
N GLU A 110 12.69 -6.60 6.40
CA GLU A 110 14.12 -6.32 6.43
C GLU A 110 14.45 -4.89 5.96
N THR A 111 14.24 -4.60 4.68
CA THR A 111 14.73 -3.40 4.04
C THR A 111 13.67 -2.30 4.00
N PRO A 112 13.94 -1.10 4.58
CA PRO A 112 13.01 0.00 4.52
C PRO A 112 12.87 0.54 3.10
N VAL A 113 11.62 0.87 2.76
CA VAL A 113 11.26 1.53 1.50
C VAL A 113 10.24 2.61 1.75
N GLN A 114 10.24 3.61 0.88
CA GLN A 114 9.24 4.68 0.82
C GLN A 114 8.64 4.72 -0.57
N GLY A 115 7.42 5.18 -0.68
CA GLY A 115 6.78 5.30 -1.97
C GLY A 115 5.67 6.32 -2.00
N ALA A 116 5.23 6.63 -3.20
CA ALA A 116 4.12 7.50 -3.48
C ALA A 116 3.16 6.84 -4.48
N ALA A 117 1.89 7.08 -4.29
CA ALA A 117 0.82 6.69 -5.20
C ALA A 117 0.28 7.93 -5.90
N VAL A 118 0.05 7.85 -7.20
CA VAL A 118 -0.46 8.95 -8.02
C VAL A 118 -1.54 8.43 -8.98
N PRO A 119 -2.67 9.12 -9.12
CA PRO A 119 -3.68 8.75 -10.10
C PRO A 119 -3.13 8.82 -11.54
N MET A 120 -3.42 7.81 -12.33
CA MET A 120 -3.08 7.77 -13.73
C MET A 120 -4.20 7.08 -14.53
N ALA A 121 -4.93 7.83 -15.36
CA ALA A 121 -5.99 7.30 -16.21
C ALA A 121 -7.00 6.39 -15.48
N GLY A 122 -7.51 6.84 -14.32
CA GLY A 122 -8.47 6.07 -13.49
C GLY A 122 -7.85 4.92 -12.70
N ARG A 123 -6.53 4.77 -12.72
CA ARG A 123 -5.74 3.77 -11.97
C ARG A 123 -4.68 4.47 -11.13
N THR A 124 -3.81 3.71 -10.51
CA THR A 124 -2.75 4.24 -9.63
C THR A 124 -1.38 3.86 -10.17
N ALA A 125 -0.56 4.85 -10.47
CA ALA A 125 0.87 4.69 -10.64
C ALA A 125 1.55 4.72 -9.27
N VAL A 126 2.63 3.95 -9.11
CA VAL A 126 3.35 3.83 -7.85
C VAL A 126 4.83 4.05 -8.08
N ARG A 127 5.45 4.86 -7.23
CA ARG A 127 6.90 5.02 -7.16
C ARG A 127 7.40 4.49 -5.84
N ILE A 128 8.46 3.69 -5.86
CA ILE A 128 9.07 3.09 -4.67
C ILE A 128 10.56 3.40 -4.68
N GLN A 129 11.07 3.85 -3.54
CA GLN A 129 12.47 4.21 -3.38
C GLN A 129 13.06 3.54 -2.14
N GLY A 130 14.35 3.26 -2.19
CA GLY A 130 15.11 2.76 -1.05
C GLY A 130 16.60 2.99 -1.23
N ASP A 131 17.32 2.96 -0.11
CA ASP A 131 18.74 3.28 -0.05
C ASP A 131 19.64 2.06 -0.17
N ASP A 132 19.09 0.84 -0.14
CA ASP A 132 19.84 -0.41 -0.29
C ASP A 132 19.11 -1.39 -1.23
N ALA A 133 19.40 -1.25 -2.53
CA ALA A 133 18.87 -2.13 -3.57
C ALA A 133 19.29 -3.60 -3.36
N GLY A 134 20.53 -3.82 -2.94
CA GLY A 134 21.04 -5.17 -2.69
C GLY A 134 20.28 -5.89 -1.59
N ALA A 135 20.05 -5.21 -0.47
CA ALA A 135 19.24 -5.75 0.62
C ALA A 135 17.78 -5.94 0.20
N ALA A 136 17.20 -4.99 -0.52
CA ALA A 136 15.82 -5.10 -1.01
C ALA A 136 15.63 -6.31 -1.95
N PHE A 137 16.57 -6.54 -2.85
CA PHE A 137 16.52 -7.69 -3.77
C PHE A 137 16.73 -9.02 -3.06
N ARG A 138 17.63 -9.08 -2.07
CA ARG A 138 17.78 -10.28 -1.22
C ARG A 138 16.52 -10.56 -0.43
N ALA A 139 15.98 -9.55 0.22
CA ALA A 139 14.73 -9.67 0.99
C ALA A 139 13.53 -10.11 0.12
N ALA A 140 13.50 -9.66 -1.15
CA ALA A 140 12.51 -10.07 -2.14
C ALA A 140 12.78 -11.43 -2.79
N GLY A 141 13.93 -12.06 -2.53
CA GLY A 141 14.33 -13.33 -3.16
C GLY A 141 14.70 -13.19 -4.65
N LEU A 142 14.95 -11.97 -5.14
CA LEU A 142 15.18 -11.72 -6.56
C LEU A 142 16.65 -11.87 -6.95
N PHE A 143 17.57 -11.37 -6.13
CA PHE A 143 18.99 -11.38 -6.42
C PHE A 143 19.83 -11.33 -5.14
N THR A 144 20.71 -12.31 -4.94
CA THR A 144 21.44 -12.50 -3.68
C THR A 144 22.82 -11.86 -3.63
N ARG A 145 23.43 -11.57 -4.79
CA ARG A 145 24.81 -11.09 -4.90
C ARG A 145 24.96 -9.57 -4.98
N GLY A 146 23.86 -8.82 -4.81
CA GLY A 146 23.84 -7.37 -4.82
C GLY A 146 24.21 -6.78 -3.47
N VAL A 147 24.97 -5.69 -3.47
CA VAL A 147 25.36 -4.95 -2.27
C VAL A 147 25.17 -3.44 -2.50
N GLY A 148 24.45 -2.82 -1.57
CA GLY A 148 24.20 -1.38 -1.56
C GLY A 148 23.34 -0.91 -2.73
N GLY A 149 23.46 0.35 -3.04
CA GLY A 149 22.77 1.01 -4.15
C GLY A 149 21.45 1.62 -3.77
N ARG A 150 21.24 2.87 -4.15
CA ARG A 150 19.92 3.49 -4.11
C ARG A 150 19.11 3.06 -5.30
N PHE A 151 17.84 2.77 -5.08
CA PHE A 151 16.94 2.41 -6.17
C PHE A 151 15.69 3.30 -6.22
N ASP A 152 15.16 3.43 -7.41
CA ASP A 152 13.93 4.14 -7.74
C ASP A 152 13.16 3.28 -8.74
N LEU A 153 12.06 2.71 -8.29
CA LEU A 153 11.17 1.88 -9.09
C LEU A 153 9.88 2.65 -9.36
N THR A 154 9.55 2.87 -10.61
CA THR A 154 8.28 3.44 -11.04
C THR A 154 7.45 2.36 -11.72
N LEU A 155 6.23 2.17 -11.26
CA LEU A 155 5.24 1.25 -11.81
C LEU A 155 4.09 2.06 -12.40
N ARG A 156 3.82 1.90 -13.68
CA ARG A 156 2.71 2.54 -14.39
C ARG A 156 1.71 1.50 -14.84
N PRO A 157 0.41 1.70 -14.59
CA PRO A 157 -0.60 0.74 -15.01
C PRO A 157 -0.65 0.62 -16.54
N ARG A 158 -0.69 -0.61 -17.02
CA ARG A 158 -0.79 -0.96 -18.44
C ARG A 158 -2.16 -1.58 -18.72
N GLY A 159 -2.88 -1.02 -19.68
CA GLY A 159 -4.20 -1.53 -20.09
C GLY A 159 -5.23 -1.63 -18.94
N PRO A 160 -6.34 -2.31 -19.15
CA PRO A 160 -7.42 -2.43 -18.15
C PRO A 160 -7.16 -3.48 -17.07
N GLY A 161 -6.16 -4.34 -17.22
CA GLY A 161 -5.83 -5.43 -16.29
C GLY A 161 -5.00 -5.01 -15.08
N ARG A 162 -4.37 -5.99 -14.43
CA ARG A 162 -3.45 -5.78 -13.28
C ARG A 162 -1.99 -5.64 -13.71
N GLU A 163 -1.76 -5.40 -14.98
CA GLU A 163 -0.42 -5.27 -15.53
C GLU A 163 0.15 -3.88 -15.27
N TYR A 164 1.45 -3.84 -15.05
CA TYR A 164 2.22 -2.62 -14.85
C TYR A 164 3.49 -2.66 -15.69
N ASP A 165 3.81 -1.54 -16.32
CA ASP A 165 5.14 -1.29 -16.86
C ASP A 165 6.03 -0.75 -15.75
N GLY A 166 7.19 -1.37 -15.56
CA GLY A 166 8.14 -1.01 -14.52
C GLY A 166 9.40 -0.36 -15.09
N THR A 167 9.84 0.74 -14.51
CA THR A 167 11.16 1.33 -14.75
C THR A 167 11.92 1.33 -13.44
N LEU A 168 13.06 0.63 -13.41
CA LEU A 168 13.95 0.55 -12.26
C LEU A 168 15.26 1.26 -12.57
N SER A 169 15.64 2.23 -11.75
CA SER A 169 16.93 2.89 -11.77
C SER A 169 17.68 2.54 -10.49
N ILE A 170 18.94 2.11 -10.63
CA ILE A 170 19.79 1.81 -9.48
C ILE A 170 21.11 2.58 -9.65
N ARG A 171 21.59 3.17 -8.56
CA ARG A 171 22.86 3.89 -8.53
C ARG A 171 23.75 3.33 -7.41
N GLN A 172 25.06 3.31 -7.64
CA GLN A 172 26.06 2.83 -6.68
C GLN A 172 25.85 1.39 -6.22
N PHE A 173 25.43 0.52 -7.13
CA PHE A 173 25.21 -0.90 -6.90
C PHE A 173 26.46 -1.71 -7.24
N ARG A 174 26.79 -2.68 -6.42
CA ARG A 174 27.91 -3.61 -6.65
C ARG A 174 27.41 -5.05 -6.68
N VAL A 175 27.98 -5.85 -7.56
CA VAL A 175 27.76 -7.30 -7.59
C VAL A 175 29.01 -7.98 -7.07
N THR A 176 28.86 -8.86 -6.09
CA THR A 176 29.95 -9.59 -5.46
C THR A 176 29.95 -11.08 -5.88
N GLY A 177 31.10 -11.74 -5.80
CA GLY A 177 31.21 -13.18 -6.09
C GLY A 177 31.05 -13.52 -7.59
N VAL A 178 31.28 -12.58 -8.49
CA VAL A 178 31.45 -12.88 -9.91
C VAL A 178 32.92 -13.30 -10.12
N PRO A 179 33.19 -14.49 -10.71
CA PRO A 179 34.54 -14.84 -11.09
C PRO A 179 35.09 -13.76 -12.02
N ALA A 180 36.29 -13.24 -11.75
CA ALA A 180 36.98 -12.38 -12.70
C ALA A 180 37.17 -13.23 -13.98
N LEU A 181 36.64 -12.76 -15.09
CA LEU A 181 37.00 -13.32 -16.39
C LEU A 181 38.49 -13.00 -16.60
N ALA A 182 39.30 -14.02 -16.46
CA ALA A 182 40.72 -13.94 -16.78
C ALA A 182 40.93 -13.96 -18.32
#